data_b71960d4e17492e7bdd41eabbb958290
#
_entry.id   b71960d4e17492e7bdd41eabbb958290
#
_cell.length_a   1.000
_cell.length_b   1.000
_cell.length_c   1.000
_cell.angle_alpha   90.00
_cell.angle_beta   90.00
_cell.angle_gamma   90.00
#
_symmetry.space_group_name_H-M   'P 1'
#
loop_
_entity.id
_entity.type
_entity.pdbx_description
1 polymer ?
#
loop_
_entity_poly.entity_id
_entity_poly.type
_entity_poly.pdbx_seq_one_letter_code
_entity_poly.pdbx_strand_id
1 'polypeptide(L)'
;MGVFEIRDAFYLKDQPFKILSGAIHYFRIDPADWYHSLYNLKALGFNTVETYVPWNAHEPRKGEFDFSGRLDLERFIQTAQSLGLYMIVRPSPFICAEWEFGGLPAWLLEEDMRIRSSDPAFIEAVDRYYDHLLGLLTRYQVDQGGPILMMQVENEYGSYGEDKVYLRAIRDLMKKKGVTCPLFTSDGPWRATLRAGTLIEDDLFVTGNFGSKAAYNFGQMQEFFDEYGKKWPLMCMEFWDGWFTRWKEPVIQREPEELAEAVHEVLELGSINLYMFHGGTNFGFMNGCSARGTLDLPQVTSYDYGALLNEQGNPTEKYYAIQKMMATYYPEYPQQEPLIKECLPEQTLQLVAKTSLFGNLDNLAQVETSLYPEKMEELGQTTGYLLYETDLELDAEEERLRVIDGRDRVQIYLDDRHVATQYQTEIGEDLFIKGKKKEIGRASCRERV
;
A
#
# COMPACT_ATOMS: atom_id res chain seq x y z
N MET A 1 1.44 -8.24 33.96
CA MET A 1 2.49 -8.22 32.94
C MET A 1 1.85 -8.65 31.62
N GLY A 2 2.03 -7.88 30.56
CA GLY A 2 1.49 -8.20 29.23
C GLY A 2 2.23 -9.38 28.61
N VAL A 3 1.61 -10.03 27.63
CA VAL A 3 2.26 -11.14 26.91
C VAL A 3 3.38 -10.63 25.99
N PHE A 4 3.20 -9.43 25.40
CA PHE A 4 4.21 -8.72 24.63
C PHE A 4 4.36 -7.29 25.19
N GLU A 5 5.58 -6.86 25.46
CA GLU A 5 5.89 -5.57 26.08
C GLU A 5 7.07 -4.91 25.39
N ILE A 6 7.00 -3.57 25.33
CA ILE A 6 8.08 -2.71 24.81
C ILE A 6 8.66 -1.96 26.03
N ARG A 7 9.87 -2.34 26.41
CA ARG A 7 10.63 -1.73 27.53
C ARG A 7 11.95 -1.18 26.98
N ASP A 8 13.06 -1.54 27.54
CA ASP A 8 14.43 -1.30 27.00
C ASP A 8 14.79 -2.25 25.83
N ALA A 9 13.99 -3.31 25.67
CA ALA A 9 13.95 -4.22 24.55
C ALA A 9 12.49 -4.63 24.29
N PHE A 10 12.24 -5.38 23.22
CA PHE A 10 10.98 -6.12 23.10
C PHE A 10 11.05 -7.37 23.98
N TYR A 11 9.94 -7.66 24.64
CA TYR A 11 9.77 -8.84 25.48
C TYR A 11 8.52 -9.61 25.08
N LEU A 12 8.67 -10.91 24.92
CA LEU A 12 7.56 -11.83 24.67
C LEU A 12 7.54 -12.86 25.81
N LYS A 13 6.47 -12.90 26.60
CA LYS A 13 6.37 -13.76 27.80
C LYS A 13 7.58 -13.59 28.72
N ASP A 14 7.93 -12.33 28.99
CA ASP A 14 9.10 -11.91 29.79
C ASP A 14 10.48 -12.37 29.28
N GLN A 15 10.57 -12.90 28.07
CA GLN A 15 11.84 -13.20 27.44
C GLN A 15 12.20 -12.11 26.40
N PRO A 16 13.46 -11.71 26.29
CA PRO A 16 13.89 -10.82 25.23
C PRO A 16 13.51 -11.38 23.86
N PHE A 17 12.92 -10.54 23.03
CA PHE A 17 12.43 -10.91 21.72
C PHE A 17 12.91 -9.94 20.67
N LYS A 18 13.61 -10.43 19.65
CA LYS A 18 14.01 -9.62 18.49
C LYS A 18 12.99 -9.80 17.38
N ILE A 19 12.43 -8.70 16.87
CA ILE A 19 11.50 -8.74 15.76
C ILE A 19 12.29 -8.83 14.45
N LEU A 20 12.12 -9.95 13.76
CA LEU A 20 12.58 -10.20 12.40
C LEU A 20 11.34 -10.33 11.53
N SER A 21 10.93 -9.23 10.89
CA SER A 21 9.67 -9.12 10.19
C SER A 21 9.87 -8.86 8.70
N GLY A 22 8.89 -9.29 7.90
CA GLY A 22 8.80 -8.94 6.50
C GLY A 22 7.37 -8.61 6.09
N ALA A 23 7.21 -7.59 5.25
CA ALA A 23 5.93 -7.13 4.77
C ALA A 23 5.38 -8.03 3.67
N ILE A 24 4.18 -8.53 3.88
CA ILE A 24 3.40 -9.33 2.93
C ILE A 24 1.98 -8.80 2.94
N HIS A 25 1.60 -8.10 1.88
CA HIS A 25 0.27 -7.52 1.78
C HIS A 25 -0.72 -8.54 1.22
N TYR A 26 -1.56 -9.15 2.10
CA TYR A 26 -2.50 -10.20 1.72
C TYR A 26 -3.38 -9.83 0.51
N PHE A 27 -3.77 -8.55 0.39
CA PHE A 27 -4.62 -8.04 -0.69
C PHE A 27 -3.90 -7.94 -2.06
N ARG A 28 -2.57 -8.07 -2.09
CA ARG A 28 -1.73 -8.09 -3.30
C ARG A 28 -1.33 -9.49 -3.74
N ILE A 29 -1.74 -10.52 -3.02
CA ILE A 29 -1.36 -11.92 -3.26
C ILE A 29 -2.63 -12.76 -3.33
N ASP A 30 -2.67 -13.72 -4.27
CA ASP A 30 -3.79 -14.65 -4.34
C ASP A 30 -3.88 -15.47 -3.05
N PRO A 31 -5.07 -15.70 -2.47
CA PRO A 31 -5.23 -16.49 -1.25
C PRO A 31 -4.65 -17.92 -1.31
N ALA A 32 -4.54 -18.50 -2.50
CA ALA A 32 -3.91 -19.80 -2.69
C ALA A 32 -2.39 -19.75 -2.41
N ASP A 33 -1.78 -18.56 -2.51
CA ASP A 33 -0.34 -18.33 -2.39
C ASP A 33 0.08 -17.79 -1.02
N TRP A 34 -0.85 -17.42 -0.13
CA TRP A 34 -0.52 -16.90 1.18
C TRP A 34 0.36 -17.83 2.00
N TYR A 35 0.01 -19.11 2.04
CA TYR A 35 0.83 -20.11 2.76
C TYR A 35 2.25 -20.17 2.21
N HIS A 36 2.42 -20.15 0.88
CA HIS A 36 3.73 -20.20 0.22
C HIS A 36 4.60 -19.00 0.62
N SER A 37 4.05 -17.78 0.56
CA SER A 37 4.78 -16.55 0.90
C SER A 37 5.14 -16.50 2.38
N LEU A 38 4.20 -16.83 3.25
CA LEU A 38 4.41 -16.87 4.71
C LEU A 38 5.40 -17.96 5.12
N TYR A 39 5.33 -19.12 4.47
CA TYR A 39 6.31 -20.18 4.71
C TYR A 39 7.72 -19.74 4.32
N ASN A 40 7.89 -19.08 3.17
CA ASN A 40 9.20 -18.61 2.74
C ASN A 40 9.77 -17.52 3.67
N LEU A 41 8.93 -16.68 4.26
CA LEU A 41 9.34 -15.77 5.33
C LEU A 41 9.85 -16.54 6.55
N LYS A 42 9.11 -17.55 7.00
CA LYS A 42 9.49 -18.43 8.09
C LYS A 42 10.79 -19.21 7.78
N ALA A 43 10.91 -19.70 6.55
CA ALA A 43 12.06 -20.47 6.10
C ALA A 43 13.37 -19.65 6.08
N LEU A 44 13.26 -18.32 5.92
CA LEU A 44 14.40 -17.41 6.05
C LEU A 44 14.88 -17.23 7.50
N GLY A 45 14.16 -17.77 8.48
CA GLY A 45 14.43 -17.60 9.92
C GLY A 45 13.72 -16.40 10.55
N PHE A 46 12.83 -15.75 9.81
CA PHE A 46 12.04 -14.62 10.32
C PHE A 46 10.88 -15.13 11.18
N ASN A 47 10.45 -14.32 12.13
CA ASN A 47 9.48 -14.71 13.15
C ASN A 47 8.16 -13.91 13.12
N THR A 48 8.11 -12.86 12.32
CA THR A 48 6.98 -11.93 12.27
C THR A 48 6.65 -11.57 10.84
N VAL A 49 5.38 -11.45 10.50
CA VAL A 49 4.90 -10.87 9.25
C VAL A 49 4.21 -9.54 9.52
N GLU A 50 4.41 -8.58 8.65
CA GLU A 50 3.70 -7.30 8.66
C GLU A 50 2.68 -7.26 7.53
N THR A 51 1.54 -6.63 7.76
CA THR A 51 0.61 -6.25 6.70
C THR A 51 -0.14 -4.97 7.00
N TYR A 52 -0.35 -4.18 5.95
CA TYR A 52 -1.36 -3.12 5.95
C TYR A 52 -2.77 -3.69 5.77
N VAL A 53 -3.78 -2.85 6.05
CA VAL A 53 -5.18 -3.13 5.74
C VAL A 53 -5.76 -1.94 4.98
N PRO A 54 -6.04 -2.04 3.66
CA PRO A 54 -6.56 -0.93 2.87
C PRO A 54 -8.05 -0.74 3.10
N TRP A 55 -8.46 0.42 3.60
CA TRP A 55 -9.86 0.71 3.88
C TRP A 55 -10.72 0.65 2.62
N ASN A 56 -10.25 1.25 1.51
CA ASN A 56 -11.00 1.29 0.24
C ASN A 56 -11.26 -0.09 -0.38
N ALA A 57 -10.42 -1.10 -0.09
CA ALA A 57 -10.67 -2.45 -0.54
C ALA A 57 -11.76 -3.14 0.30
N HIS A 58 -11.83 -2.83 1.59
CA HIS A 58 -12.81 -3.42 2.51
C HIS A 58 -14.14 -2.67 2.55
N GLU A 59 -14.19 -1.39 2.20
CA GLU A 59 -15.39 -0.57 2.11
C GLU A 59 -15.36 0.25 0.81
N PRO A 60 -15.46 -0.41 -0.36
CA PRO A 60 -15.39 0.26 -1.67
C PRO A 60 -16.55 1.24 -1.88
N ARG A 61 -17.70 1.00 -1.26
CA ARG A 61 -18.84 1.92 -1.16
C ARG A 61 -19.23 2.09 0.29
N LYS A 62 -19.68 3.28 0.64
CA LYS A 62 -20.04 3.62 2.02
C LYS A 62 -21.04 2.63 2.62
N GLY A 63 -20.63 1.94 3.67
CA GLY A 63 -21.43 0.94 4.38
C GLY A 63 -21.43 -0.46 3.76
N GLU A 64 -20.76 -0.70 2.64
CA GLU A 64 -20.62 -2.00 2.01
C GLU A 64 -19.26 -2.60 2.35
N PHE A 65 -19.23 -3.54 3.29
CA PHE A 65 -17.98 -4.16 3.77
C PHE A 65 -17.76 -5.53 3.15
N ASP A 66 -16.50 -5.79 2.71
CA ASP A 66 -16.05 -7.08 2.21
C ASP A 66 -14.78 -7.54 2.93
N PHE A 67 -14.86 -8.70 3.58
CA PHE A 67 -13.74 -9.42 4.21
C PHE A 67 -13.67 -10.85 3.68
N SER A 68 -13.95 -11.07 2.41
CA SER A 68 -14.01 -12.39 1.78
C SER A 68 -13.00 -12.57 0.66
N GLY A 69 -12.78 -13.80 0.23
CA GLY A 69 -11.92 -14.12 -0.90
C GLY A 69 -10.50 -13.58 -0.74
N ARG A 70 -10.09 -12.70 -1.63
CA ARG A 70 -8.76 -12.04 -1.57
C ARG A 70 -8.62 -11.08 -0.38
N LEU A 71 -9.74 -10.62 0.19
CA LEU A 71 -9.81 -9.72 1.33
C LEU A 71 -10.06 -10.46 2.66
N ASP A 72 -10.00 -11.79 2.69
CA ASP A 72 -10.17 -12.60 3.89
C ASP A 72 -8.95 -12.47 4.84
N LEU A 73 -8.89 -11.32 5.52
CA LEU A 73 -7.85 -10.99 6.47
C LEU A 73 -7.78 -12.01 7.63
N GLU A 74 -8.93 -12.53 8.06
CA GLU A 74 -8.99 -13.52 9.13
C GLU A 74 -8.23 -14.80 8.75
N ARG A 75 -8.47 -15.32 7.56
CA ARG A 75 -7.78 -16.49 7.02
C ARG A 75 -6.27 -16.24 6.87
N PHE A 76 -5.87 -15.03 6.45
CA PHE A 76 -4.44 -14.67 6.36
C PHE A 76 -3.79 -14.70 7.74
N ILE A 77 -4.42 -14.11 8.78
CA ILE A 77 -3.95 -14.14 10.17
C ILE A 77 -3.82 -15.58 10.68
N GLN A 78 -4.84 -16.42 10.45
CA GLN A 78 -4.84 -17.83 10.86
C GLN A 78 -3.74 -18.63 10.15
N THR A 79 -3.47 -18.32 8.88
CA THR A 79 -2.39 -18.96 8.11
C THR A 79 -1.02 -18.60 8.71
N ALA A 80 -0.77 -17.32 9.02
CA ALA A 80 0.45 -16.87 9.69
C ALA A 80 0.60 -17.56 11.06
N GLN A 81 -0.46 -17.58 11.86
CA GLN A 81 -0.46 -18.23 13.18
C GLN A 81 -0.17 -19.73 13.08
N SER A 82 -0.72 -20.44 12.10
CA SER A 82 -0.48 -21.87 11.88
C SER A 82 0.97 -22.20 11.60
N LEU A 83 1.69 -21.28 10.97
CA LEU A 83 3.13 -21.35 10.72
C LEU A 83 3.97 -20.92 11.93
N GLY A 84 3.34 -20.45 13.03
CA GLY A 84 4.02 -19.92 14.20
C GLY A 84 4.68 -18.56 13.97
N LEU A 85 4.19 -17.79 13.00
CA LEU A 85 4.57 -16.39 12.81
C LEU A 85 3.74 -15.49 13.71
N TYR A 86 4.39 -14.49 14.29
CA TYR A 86 3.73 -13.34 14.88
C TYR A 86 3.35 -12.33 13.79
N MET A 87 2.58 -11.31 14.16
CA MET A 87 2.12 -10.30 13.21
C MET A 87 2.26 -8.88 13.76
N ILE A 88 2.55 -7.95 12.85
CA ILE A 88 2.37 -6.52 13.02
C ILE A 88 1.27 -6.11 12.04
N VAL A 89 0.24 -5.43 12.53
CA VAL A 89 -0.85 -4.95 11.66
C VAL A 89 -0.85 -3.43 11.61
N ARG A 90 -0.99 -2.90 10.41
CA ARG A 90 -1.04 -1.45 10.15
C ARG A 90 -2.44 -1.11 9.59
N PRO A 91 -3.42 -0.83 10.47
CA PRO A 91 -4.84 -0.95 10.16
C PRO A 91 -5.47 0.34 9.62
N SER A 92 -4.78 1.14 8.85
CA SER A 92 -5.39 2.39 8.30
C SER A 92 -5.61 3.47 9.42
N PRO A 93 -6.26 4.64 9.14
CA PRO A 93 -7.08 4.90 7.94
C PRO A 93 -6.30 5.09 6.63
N PHE A 94 -5.12 5.69 6.65
CA PHE A 94 -4.24 5.86 5.51
C PHE A 94 -3.08 4.89 5.59
N ILE A 95 -2.75 4.22 4.48
CA ILE A 95 -1.65 3.25 4.44
C ILE A 95 -0.50 3.66 3.52
N CYS A 96 -0.69 4.65 2.63
CA CYS A 96 0.24 4.95 1.54
C CYS A 96 0.44 3.72 0.62
N ALA A 97 1.52 3.00 0.81
CA ALA A 97 1.83 1.69 0.23
C ALA A 97 1.70 1.64 -1.30
N GLU A 98 1.78 2.77 -2.00
CA GLU A 98 1.53 2.91 -3.44
C GLU A 98 0.24 2.21 -3.88
N TRP A 99 -0.74 2.17 -2.98
CA TRP A 99 -2.09 1.69 -3.19
C TRP A 99 -3.03 2.83 -3.57
N GLU A 100 -4.10 2.54 -4.29
CA GLU A 100 -5.06 3.55 -4.75
C GLU A 100 -5.51 4.44 -3.60
N PHE A 101 -5.41 5.75 -3.77
CA PHE A 101 -5.74 6.81 -2.81
C PHE A 101 -5.14 6.58 -1.40
N GLY A 102 -3.98 5.90 -1.33
CA GLY A 102 -3.34 5.53 -0.06
C GLY A 102 -4.23 4.66 0.84
N GLY A 103 -5.15 3.92 0.26
CA GLY A 103 -6.08 3.04 0.96
C GLY A 103 -7.34 3.72 1.48
N LEU A 104 -7.51 5.02 1.30
CA LEU A 104 -8.75 5.72 1.65
C LEU A 104 -9.84 5.45 0.61
N PRO A 105 -11.12 5.29 1.01
CA PRO A 105 -12.21 5.17 0.05
C PRO A 105 -12.49 6.48 -0.67
N ALA A 106 -12.69 6.42 -2.00
CA ALA A 106 -12.97 7.60 -2.82
C ALA A 106 -14.28 8.31 -2.44
N TRP A 107 -15.28 7.58 -1.93
CA TRP A 107 -16.55 8.17 -1.47
C TRP A 107 -16.39 9.19 -0.33
N LEU A 108 -15.25 9.21 0.38
CA LEU A 108 -14.94 10.27 1.36
C LEU A 108 -14.83 11.67 0.71
N LEU A 109 -14.50 11.72 -0.59
CA LEU A 109 -14.38 12.99 -1.32
C LEU A 109 -15.74 13.59 -1.73
N GLU A 110 -16.79 12.79 -1.71
CA GLU A 110 -18.17 13.25 -1.98
C GLU A 110 -18.79 13.96 -0.76
N GLU A 111 -18.15 13.84 0.40
CA GLU A 111 -18.63 14.41 1.65
C GLU A 111 -17.85 15.67 2.03
N ASP A 112 -18.54 16.62 2.67
CA ASP A 112 -17.91 17.85 3.15
C ASP A 112 -17.10 17.57 4.42
N MET A 113 -15.90 17.00 4.23
CA MET A 113 -14.96 16.69 5.31
C MET A 113 -13.51 16.87 4.87
N ARG A 114 -12.66 17.14 5.83
CA ARG A 114 -11.21 17.13 5.64
C ARG A 114 -10.65 15.79 6.06
N ILE A 115 -10.20 14.98 5.09
CA ILE A 115 -9.54 13.69 5.35
C ILE A 115 -8.20 13.85 6.09
N ARG A 116 -7.77 12.80 6.81
CA ARG A 116 -6.54 12.74 7.59
C ARG A 116 -6.37 13.95 8.54
N SER A 117 -7.43 14.31 9.21
CA SER A 117 -7.46 15.44 10.15
C SER A 117 -8.40 15.19 11.32
N SER A 118 -8.40 16.09 12.30
CA SER A 118 -9.34 16.09 13.43
C SER A 118 -10.77 16.53 13.06
N ASP A 119 -11.10 16.58 11.78
CA ASP A 119 -12.47 16.85 11.32
C ASP A 119 -13.43 15.79 11.90
N PRO A 120 -14.49 16.21 12.61
CA PRO A 120 -15.42 15.28 13.25
C PRO A 120 -16.09 14.30 12.29
N ALA A 121 -16.38 14.72 11.05
CA ALA A 121 -17.00 13.87 10.04
C ALA A 121 -16.03 12.75 9.59
N PHE A 122 -14.74 13.09 9.41
CA PHE A 122 -13.73 12.10 9.09
C PHE A 122 -13.50 11.11 10.24
N ILE A 123 -13.41 11.60 11.49
CA ILE A 123 -13.27 10.75 12.67
C ILE A 123 -14.48 9.81 12.82
N GLU A 124 -15.69 10.28 12.56
CA GLU A 124 -16.91 9.43 12.58
C GLU A 124 -16.86 8.35 11.49
N ALA A 125 -16.38 8.67 10.29
CA ALA A 125 -16.21 7.70 9.23
C ALA A 125 -15.20 6.61 9.63
N VAL A 126 -14.07 6.99 10.22
CA VAL A 126 -13.07 6.05 10.76
C VAL A 126 -13.65 5.20 11.91
N ASP A 127 -14.43 5.79 12.82
CA ASP A 127 -15.08 5.07 13.94
C ASP A 127 -15.98 3.94 13.43
N ARG A 128 -16.78 4.20 12.36
CA ARG A 128 -17.62 3.17 11.72
C ARG A 128 -16.79 2.07 11.07
N TYR A 129 -15.77 2.42 10.32
CA TYR A 129 -14.87 1.44 9.70
C TYR A 129 -14.18 0.58 10.76
N TYR A 130 -13.71 1.18 11.84
CA TYR A 130 -13.04 0.47 12.94
C TYR A 130 -13.98 -0.46 13.71
N ASP A 131 -15.30 -0.24 13.72
CA ASP A 131 -16.25 -1.22 14.26
C ASP A 131 -16.14 -2.58 13.56
N HIS A 132 -15.96 -2.59 12.26
CA HIS A 132 -15.79 -3.81 11.47
C HIS A 132 -14.36 -4.37 11.58
N LEU A 133 -13.37 -3.55 11.27
CA LEU A 133 -11.98 -3.99 11.21
C LEU A 133 -11.44 -4.41 12.57
N LEU A 134 -11.56 -3.55 13.59
CA LEU A 134 -11.02 -3.85 14.92
C LEU A 134 -11.85 -4.91 15.64
N GLY A 135 -13.14 -5.02 15.35
CA GLY A 135 -13.97 -6.14 15.79
C GLY A 135 -13.44 -7.51 15.35
N LEU A 136 -12.75 -7.56 14.20
CA LEU A 136 -12.03 -8.75 13.74
C LEU A 136 -10.65 -8.85 14.41
N LEU A 137 -9.82 -7.82 14.33
CA LEU A 137 -8.40 -7.87 14.71
C LEU A 137 -8.20 -8.10 16.21
N THR A 138 -9.05 -7.55 17.09
CA THR A 138 -8.90 -7.64 18.54
C THR A 138 -8.99 -9.06 19.07
N ARG A 139 -9.63 -9.96 18.36
CA ARG A 139 -9.69 -11.40 18.69
C ARG A 139 -8.35 -12.12 18.50
N TYR A 140 -7.46 -11.53 17.71
CA TYR A 140 -6.18 -12.13 17.33
C TYR A 140 -4.98 -11.44 17.98
N GLN A 141 -5.20 -10.59 18.96
CA GLN A 141 -4.11 -10.00 19.75
C GLN A 141 -3.36 -11.05 20.55
N VAL A 142 -2.08 -10.82 20.81
CA VAL A 142 -1.22 -11.79 21.49
C VAL A 142 -1.66 -12.11 22.91
N ASP A 143 -2.27 -11.17 23.60
CA ASP A 143 -2.86 -11.36 24.94
C ASP A 143 -4.18 -12.18 24.92
N GLN A 144 -4.80 -12.29 23.74
CA GLN A 144 -5.94 -13.18 23.48
C GLN A 144 -5.51 -14.54 22.91
N GLY A 145 -4.20 -14.80 22.80
CA GLY A 145 -3.66 -16.03 22.24
C GLY A 145 -3.49 -16.01 20.70
N GLY A 146 -3.71 -14.86 20.08
CA GLY A 146 -3.45 -14.64 18.64
C GLY A 146 -2.00 -14.26 18.34
N PRO A 147 -1.67 -14.01 17.08
CA PRO A 147 -0.31 -13.67 16.67
C PRO A 147 0.01 -12.17 16.68
N ILE A 148 -0.96 -11.26 16.84
CA ILE A 148 -0.75 -9.81 16.67
C ILE A 148 -0.02 -9.24 17.87
N LEU A 149 1.23 -8.78 17.66
CA LEU A 149 2.10 -8.19 18.67
C LEU A 149 1.77 -6.72 18.94
N MET A 150 1.59 -5.94 17.87
CA MET A 150 1.36 -4.50 17.96
C MET A 150 0.63 -3.99 16.71
N MET A 151 0.00 -2.81 16.82
CA MET A 151 -0.72 -2.15 15.75
C MET A 151 -0.26 -0.70 15.58
N GLN A 152 -0.22 -0.24 14.32
CA GLN A 152 0.17 1.14 13.99
C GLN A 152 -1.01 2.10 14.10
N VAL A 153 -0.71 3.32 14.52
CA VAL A 153 -1.60 4.48 14.46
C VAL A 153 -1.22 5.32 13.24
N GLU A 154 -2.12 5.42 12.27
CA GLU A 154 -1.92 6.17 11.02
C GLU A 154 -0.71 5.67 10.21
N ASN A 155 -0.18 6.42 9.25
CA ASN A 155 1.06 6.10 8.54
C ASN A 155 1.79 7.35 8.06
N GLU A 156 3.07 7.46 8.42
CA GLU A 156 3.98 8.54 8.01
C GLU A 156 3.33 9.93 8.12
N TYR A 157 2.54 10.13 9.17
CA TYR A 157 1.76 11.34 9.33
C TYR A 157 2.63 12.60 9.41
N GLY A 158 3.84 12.48 9.91
CA GLY A 158 4.81 13.59 10.01
C GLY A 158 5.30 14.13 8.65
N SER A 159 5.12 13.36 7.58
CA SER A 159 5.37 13.81 6.20
C SER A 159 4.14 14.46 5.56
N TYR A 160 2.95 14.33 6.18
CA TYR A 160 1.69 14.88 5.70
C TYR A 160 1.21 16.08 6.52
N GLY A 161 1.29 15.99 7.84
CA GLY A 161 0.75 17.01 8.76
C GLY A 161 1.32 16.93 10.17
N GLU A 162 0.77 17.74 11.08
CA GLU A 162 1.18 17.83 12.47
C GLU A 162 -0.01 17.87 13.46
N ASP A 163 -1.20 17.45 13.02
CA ASP A 163 -2.41 17.45 13.84
C ASP A 163 -2.38 16.34 14.91
N LYS A 164 -1.82 16.67 16.06
CA LYS A 164 -1.75 15.75 17.22
C LYS A 164 -3.14 15.41 17.79
N VAL A 165 -4.15 16.26 17.58
CA VAL A 165 -5.52 15.97 18.00
C VAL A 165 -6.07 14.81 17.19
N TYR A 166 -5.82 14.83 15.88
CA TYR A 166 -6.16 13.74 14.99
C TYR A 166 -5.48 12.42 15.39
N LEU A 167 -4.17 12.42 15.55
CA LEU A 167 -3.43 11.21 15.93
C LEU A 167 -3.93 10.62 17.27
N ARG A 168 -4.22 11.50 18.25
CA ARG A 168 -4.81 11.07 19.52
C ARG A 168 -6.20 10.49 19.34
N ALA A 169 -7.03 11.10 18.47
CA ALA A 169 -8.36 10.58 18.17
C ALA A 169 -8.29 9.16 17.60
N ILE A 170 -7.42 8.90 16.61
CA ILE A 170 -7.21 7.57 16.04
C ILE A 170 -6.76 6.56 17.11
N ARG A 171 -5.72 6.90 17.89
CA ARG A 171 -5.26 6.07 19.00
C ARG A 171 -6.39 5.73 19.99
N ASP A 172 -7.17 6.74 20.36
CA ASP A 172 -8.21 6.59 21.37
C ASP A 172 -9.40 5.76 20.84
N LEU A 173 -9.72 5.90 19.54
CA LEU A 173 -10.66 5.02 18.85
C LEU A 173 -10.18 3.55 18.89
N MET A 174 -8.92 3.30 18.56
CA MET A 174 -8.36 1.94 18.61
C MET A 174 -8.50 1.35 20.01
N LYS A 175 -8.13 2.10 21.05
CA LYS A 175 -8.29 1.66 22.45
C LYS A 175 -9.75 1.43 22.82
N LYS A 176 -10.64 2.34 22.46
CA LYS A 176 -12.09 2.24 22.68
C LYS A 176 -12.70 0.99 22.04
N LYS A 177 -12.19 0.60 20.85
CA LYS A 177 -12.61 -0.60 20.12
C LYS A 177 -11.94 -1.89 20.60
N GLY A 178 -11.16 -1.86 21.70
CA GLY A 178 -10.62 -3.03 22.37
C GLY A 178 -9.19 -3.42 21.98
N VAL A 179 -8.43 -2.51 21.35
CA VAL A 179 -7.00 -2.75 21.12
C VAL A 179 -6.24 -2.63 22.43
N THR A 180 -5.63 -3.73 22.86
CA THR A 180 -4.85 -3.89 24.11
C THR A 180 -3.37 -4.10 23.87
N CYS A 181 -3.00 -4.61 22.69
CA CYS A 181 -1.59 -4.73 22.30
C CYS A 181 -0.95 -3.33 22.17
N PRO A 182 0.39 -3.22 22.28
CA PRO A 182 1.10 -1.98 22.07
C PRO A 182 0.75 -1.30 20.77
N LEU A 183 0.55 0.03 20.82
CA LEU A 183 0.38 0.89 19.64
C LEU A 183 1.69 1.61 19.35
N PHE A 184 1.92 1.91 18.07
CA PHE A 184 3.11 2.64 17.63
C PHE A 184 2.79 3.58 16.47
N THR A 185 3.69 4.54 16.21
CA THR A 185 3.74 5.35 15.00
C THR A 185 5.01 5.05 14.22
N SER A 186 4.99 5.29 12.90
CA SER A 186 6.13 5.13 12.02
C SER A 186 6.24 6.31 11.07
N ASP A 187 7.44 6.89 10.97
CA ASP A 187 7.77 8.03 10.11
C ASP A 187 9.21 7.91 9.61
N GLY A 188 9.60 8.76 8.63
CA GLY A 188 11.00 8.95 8.31
C GLY A 188 11.78 9.38 9.58
N PRO A 189 13.03 8.93 9.79
CA PRO A 189 13.78 9.14 11.03
C PRO A 189 14.34 10.55 11.17
N TRP A 190 13.77 11.52 10.47
CA TRP A 190 14.17 12.93 10.56
C TRP A 190 13.43 13.63 11.68
N ARG A 191 14.12 14.50 12.39
CA ARG A 191 13.58 15.19 13.57
C ARG A 191 12.26 15.93 13.32
N ALA A 192 12.09 16.52 12.13
CA ALA A 192 10.88 17.24 11.78
C ALA A 192 9.67 16.30 11.65
N THR A 193 9.83 15.18 10.92
CA THR A 193 8.78 14.18 10.74
C THR A 193 8.44 13.45 12.04
N LEU A 194 9.46 13.07 12.83
CA LEU A 194 9.27 12.45 14.13
C LEU A 194 8.51 13.36 15.10
N ARG A 195 8.81 14.66 15.13
CA ARG A 195 8.07 15.62 15.96
C ARG A 195 6.64 15.81 15.51
N ALA A 196 6.40 15.89 14.21
CA ALA A 196 5.10 16.11 13.66
C ALA A 196 4.19 14.87 13.74
N GLY A 197 4.72 13.67 13.40
CA GLY A 197 3.94 12.45 13.17
C GLY A 197 3.82 11.51 14.37
N THR A 198 4.55 11.72 15.48
CA THR A 198 4.53 10.78 16.61
C THR A 198 3.69 11.27 17.78
N LEU A 199 3.38 10.37 18.70
CA LEU A 199 2.78 10.65 20.01
C LEU A 199 3.73 10.22 21.15
N ILE A 200 5.03 10.53 21.00
CA ILE A 200 6.06 10.18 21.99
C ILE A 200 5.76 10.81 23.38
N GLU A 201 5.15 12.00 23.37
CA GLU A 201 4.72 12.71 24.58
C GLU A 201 3.65 11.94 25.36
N ASP A 202 2.86 11.13 24.67
CA ASP A 202 1.79 10.31 25.19
C ASP A 202 2.25 8.85 25.46
N ASP A 203 3.55 8.62 25.48
CA ASP A 203 4.18 7.31 25.71
C ASP A 203 3.84 6.26 24.63
N LEU A 204 3.59 6.70 23.41
CA LEU A 204 3.37 5.82 22.27
C LEU A 204 4.70 5.49 21.58
N PHE A 205 4.93 4.20 21.34
CA PHE A 205 6.17 3.72 20.74
C PHE A 205 6.39 4.30 19.35
N VAL A 206 7.65 4.56 19.00
CA VAL A 206 8.03 5.19 17.72
C VAL A 206 8.98 4.29 16.95
N THR A 207 8.73 4.11 15.67
CA THR A 207 9.58 3.39 14.73
C THR A 207 10.00 4.29 13.57
N GLY A 208 11.02 3.88 12.80
CA GLY A 208 11.52 4.65 11.66
C GLY A 208 11.39 3.89 10.34
N ASN A 209 11.29 4.62 9.22
CA ASN A 209 11.25 4.09 7.86
C ASN A 209 12.49 4.57 7.09
N PHE A 210 13.33 3.66 6.63
CA PHE A 210 14.52 3.96 5.82
C PHE A 210 15.06 2.69 5.13
N GLY A 211 15.80 2.83 4.02
CA GLY A 211 16.35 1.70 3.25
C GLY A 211 17.87 1.54 3.33
N SER A 212 18.58 2.39 4.08
CA SER A 212 20.05 2.34 4.17
C SER A 212 20.55 3.18 5.34
N LYS A 213 21.88 3.16 5.61
CA LYS A 213 22.56 3.98 6.64
C LYS A 213 21.95 3.79 8.03
N ALA A 214 21.81 2.53 8.45
CA ALA A 214 21.14 2.18 9.70
C ALA A 214 21.73 2.91 10.91
N ALA A 215 23.06 2.96 11.04
CA ALA A 215 23.72 3.64 12.14
C ALA A 215 23.35 5.14 12.23
N TYR A 216 23.27 5.83 11.09
CA TYR A 216 22.86 7.24 11.06
C TYR A 216 21.38 7.41 11.44
N ASN A 217 20.50 6.65 10.81
CA ASN A 217 19.05 6.77 11.00
C ASN A 217 18.62 6.36 12.40
N PHE A 218 19.15 5.28 12.92
CA PHE A 218 18.93 4.87 14.30
C PHE A 218 19.55 5.85 15.31
N GLY A 219 20.68 6.45 14.97
CA GLY A 219 21.26 7.53 15.77
C GLY A 219 20.32 8.73 15.92
N GLN A 220 19.68 9.15 14.81
CA GLN A 220 18.66 10.23 14.85
C GLN A 220 17.43 9.84 15.70
N MET A 221 16.98 8.59 15.62
CA MET A 221 15.90 8.10 16.47
C MET A 221 16.30 8.06 17.94
N GLN A 222 17.52 7.59 18.26
CA GLN A 222 18.02 7.53 19.62
C GLN A 222 18.13 8.93 20.23
N GLU A 223 18.69 9.90 19.50
CA GLU A 223 18.73 11.30 19.95
C GLU A 223 17.33 11.85 20.24
N PHE A 224 16.36 11.50 19.39
CA PHE A 224 14.95 11.88 19.59
C PHE A 224 14.36 11.20 20.85
N PHE A 225 14.64 9.92 21.07
CA PHE A 225 14.20 9.22 22.30
C PHE A 225 14.81 9.82 23.54
N ASP A 226 16.09 10.17 23.50
CA ASP A 226 16.80 10.77 24.62
C ASP A 226 16.22 12.13 25.02
N GLU A 227 15.74 12.95 24.08
CA GLU A 227 15.05 14.21 24.35
C GLU A 227 13.80 14.03 25.22
N TYR A 228 13.11 12.90 25.07
CA TYR A 228 11.90 12.55 25.82
C TYR A 228 12.16 11.57 26.97
N GLY A 229 13.43 11.27 27.25
CA GLY A 229 13.83 10.33 28.31
C GLY A 229 13.37 8.89 28.08
N LYS A 230 13.18 8.48 26.82
CA LYS A 230 12.77 7.13 26.47
C LYS A 230 13.99 6.23 26.27
N LYS A 231 13.86 4.98 26.74
CA LYS A 231 14.85 3.92 26.54
C LYS A 231 14.21 2.76 25.80
N TRP A 232 13.74 3.03 24.59
CA TRP A 232 13.06 2.06 23.77
C TRP A 232 14.01 1.34 22.81
N PRO A 233 13.67 0.11 22.39
CA PRO A 233 14.40 -0.56 21.34
C PRO A 233 14.26 0.19 20.01
N LEU A 234 15.28 0.12 19.19
CA LEU A 234 15.28 0.68 17.85
C LEU A 234 14.60 -0.32 16.88
N MET A 235 13.76 0.18 16.00
CA MET A 235 13.10 -0.63 14.97
C MET A 235 12.91 0.15 13.68
N CYS A 236 13.36 -0.47 12.58
CA CYS A 236 13.01 -0.03 11.23
C CYS A 236 11.73 -0.75 10.79
N MET A 237 10.63 0.02 10.66
CA MET A 237 9.32 -0.53 10.32
C MET A 237 9.12 -0.69 8.81
N GLU A 238 9.84 0.09 8.01
CA GLU A 238 9.96 -0.12 6.58
C GLU A 238 11.42 -0.04 6.19
N PHE A 239 12.06 -1.19 6.07
CA PHE A 239 13.39 -1.24 5.49
C PHE A 239 13.26 -1.48 3.99
N TRP A 240 13.41 -0.42 3.20
CA TRP A 240 13.20 -0.46 1.76
C TRP A 240 14.30 -1.26 1.06
N ASP A 241 13.98 -2.50 0.73
CA ASP A 241 14.86 -3.46 0.07
C ASP A 241 14.82 -3.42 -1.47
N GLY A 242 13.94 -2.60 -1.99
CA GLY A 242 13.74 -2.28 -3.40
C GLY A 242 13.03 -0.94 -3.56
N TRP A 243 12.24 -0.79 -4.62
CA TRP A 243 11.42 0.37 -4.84
C TRP A 243 10.26 0.06 -5.81
N PHE A 244 9.17 0.79 -5.70
CA PHE A 244 8.06 0.69 -6.62
C PHE A 244 8.38 1.31 -7.98
N THR A 245 7.68 0.85 -9.03
CA THR A 245 7.86 1.32 -10.40
C THR A 245 6.70 2.21 -10.82
N ARG A 246 7.01 3.38 -11.36
CA ARG A 246 6.03 4.27 -11.98
C ARG A 246 5.92 4.00 -13.47
N TRP A 247 4.78 4.35 -14.05
CA TRP A 247 4.56 4.24 -15.48
C TRP A 247 5.62 5.02 -16.27
N LYS A 248 6.23 4.36 -17.26
CA LYS A 248 7.34 4.88 -18.12
C LYS A 248 8.67 5.14 -17.39
N GLU A 249 8.80 4.85 -16.10
CA GLU A 249 10.09 4.91 -15.41
C GLU A 249 10.80 3.54 -15.43
N PRO A 250 12.14 3.50 -15.37
CA PRO A 250 12.87 2.24 -15.29
C PRO A 250 12.62 1.54 -13.96
N VAL A 251 12.66 0.21 -13.97
CA VAL A 251 12.61 -0.61 -12.75
C VAL A 251 13.90 -0.39 -11.96
N ILE A 252 13.75 -0.04 -10.68
CA ILE A 252 14.87 0.15 -9.77
C ILE A 252 15.27 -1.22 -9.22
N GLN A 253 16.55 -1.55 -9.32
CA GLN A 253 17.14 -2.76 -8.76
C GLN A 253 18.13 -2.39 -7.65
N ARG A 254 18.25 -3.26 -6.67
CA ARG A 254 19.20 -3.15 -5.58
C ARG A 254 20.04 -4.45 -5.53
N GLU A 255 21.35 -4.31 -5.42
CA GLU A 255 22.27 -5.45 -5.46
C GLU A 255 22.10 -6.36 -4.24
N PRO A 256 22.05 -7.68 -4.42
CA PRO A 256 21.75 -8.64 -3.35
C PRO A 256 22.73 -8.58 -2.16
N GLU A 257 24.04 -8.51 -2.43
CA GLU A 257 25.07 -8.49 -1.41
C GLU A 257 25.05 -7.17 -0.62
N GLU A 258 24.88 -6.04 -1.30
CA GLU A 258 24.74 -4.73 -0.65
C GLU A 258 23.51 -4.70 0.26
N LEU A 259 22.40 -5.28 -0.20
CA LEU A 259 21.19 -5.39 0.61
C LEU A 259 21.43 -6.25 1.86
N ALA A 260 22.09 -7.40 1.72
CA ALA A 260 22.39 -8.29 2.84
C ALA A 260 23.29 -7.60 3.90
N GLU A 261 24.29 -6.83 3.46
CA GLU A 261 25.13 -6.00 4.35
C GLU A 261 24.30 -4.94 5.08
N ALA A 262 23.43 -4.24 4.37
CA ALA A 262 22.58 -3.20 4.94
C ALA A 262 21.54 -3.77 5.95
N VAL A 263 21.00 -4.96 5.68
CA VAL A 263 20.12 -5.69 6.62
C VAL A 263 20.90 -6.11 7.86
N HIS A 264 22.14 -6.60 7.70
CA HIS A 264 23.01 -6.95 8.82
C HIS A 264 23.27 -5.72 9.72
N GLU A 265 23.59 -4.55 9.14
CA GLU A 265 23.78 -3.31 9.89
C GLU A 265 22.56 -2.94 10.74
N VAL A 266 21.34 -3.10 10.19
CA VAL A 266 20.08 -2.88 10.95
C VAL A 266 19.96 -3.87 12.09
N LEU A 267 20.24 -5.14 11.83
CA LEU A 267 20.08 -6.21 12.83
C LEU A 267 21.11 -6.14 13.96
N GLU A 268 22.28 -5.55 13.76
CA GLU A 268 23.24 -5.29 14.84
C GLU A 268 22.71 -4.24 15.82
N LEU A 269 21.92 -3.27 15.34
CA LEU A 269 21.49 -2.11 16.11
C LEU A 269 20.04 -2.23 16.64
N GLY A 270 19.19 -2.98 15.96
CA GLY A 270 17.76 -3.01 16.28
C GLY A 270 17.00 -4.16 15.64
N SER A 271 15.72 -3.97 15.48
CA SER A 271 14.79 -4.87 14.81
C SER A 271 14.42 -4.35 13.42
N ILE A 272 13.93 -5.23 12.55
CA ILE A 272 13.65 -4.93 11.15
C ILE A 272 12.28 -5.43 10.72
N ASN A 273 11.65 -4.69 9.81
CA ASN A 273 10.62 -5.18 8.92
C ASN A 273 11.06 -4.91 7.47
N LEU A 274 11.34 -5.96 6.72
CA LEU A 274 11.70 -5.85 5.30
C LEU A 274 10.50 -5.36 4.50
N TYR A 275 10.66 -4.31 3.76
CA TYR A 275 9.63 -3.72 2.91
C TYR A 275 10.12 -3.66 1.46
N MET A 276 9.72 -4.62 0.60
CA MET A 276 8.73 -5.70 0.77
C MET A 276 9.41 -7.06 0.84
N PHE A 277 8.91 -7.95 1.69
CA PHE A 277 9.31 -9.36 1.58
C PHE A 277 8.69 -10.01 0.33
N HIS A 278 7.40 -9.77 0.07
CA HIS A 278 6.70 -10.13 -1.14
C HIS A 278 5.77 -8.97 -1.56
N GLY A 279 6.11 -8.31 -2.64
CA GLY A 279 5.35 -7.16 -3.11
C GLY A 279 3.99 -7.53 -3.71
N GLY A 280 3.98 -8.46 -4.67
CA GLY A 280 2.76 -8.94 -5.33
C GLY A 280 2.22 -8.01 -6.41
N THR A 281 0.90 -7.99 -6.57
CA THR A 281 0.19 -7.34 -7.69
C THR A 281 -0.91 -6.40 -7.20
N ASN A 282 -0.99 -5.21 -7.75
CA ASN A 282 -2.09 -4.28 -7.51
C ASN A 282 -3.30 -4.69 -8.35
N PHE A 283 -4.10 -5.63 -7.86
CA PHE A 283 -5.26 -6.15 -8.59
C PHE A 283 -6.36 -5.09 -8.74
N GLY A 284 -7.10 -5.14 -9.83
CA GLY A 284 -8.34 -4.38 -10.00
C GLY A 284 -8.15 -2.86 -10.05
N PHE A 285 -7.09 -2.38 -10.70
CA PHE A 285 -6.75 -0.95 -10.83
C PHE A 285 -6.33 -0.26 -9.52
N MET A 286 -5.96 -1.02 -8.48
CA MET A 286 -5.59 -0.50 -7.17
C MET A 286 -4.13 -0.03 -7.08
N ASN A 287 -3.43 0.12 -8.19
CA ASN A 287 -2.13 0.78 -8.22
C ASN A 287 -2.29 2.28 -7.93
N GLY A 288 -1.55 2.80 -6.97
CA GLY A 288 -1.61 4.19 -6.54
C GLY A 288 -0.98 5.18 -7.51
N CYS A 289 -0.97 6.44 -7.11
CA CYS A 289 -0.35 7.53 -7.83
C CYS A 289 0.45 8.40 -6.87
N SER A 290 1.73 8.63 -7.18
CA SER A 290 2.54 9.63 -6.47
C SER A 290 2.37 11.00 -7.12
N ALA A 291 2.73 12.07 -6.41
CA ALA A 291 2.78 13.41 -6.96
C ALA A 291 4.20 13.98 -6.89
N ARG A 292 4.60 14.75 -7.90
CA ARG A 292 5.84 15.52 -7.89
C ARG A 292 5.55 16.93 -8.41
N GLY A 293 5.33 17.87 -7.49
CA GLY A 293 4.83 19.20 -7.84
C GLY A 293 3.42 19.10 -8.43
N THR A 294 3.27 19.44 -9.71
CA THR A 294 1.99 19.35 -10.44
C THR A 294 1.84 18.08 -11.27
N LEU A 295 2.82 17.17 -11.22
CA LEU A 295 2.81 15.93 -12.00
C LEU A 295 2.22 14.80 -11.18
N ASP A 296 1.26 14.10 -11.76
CA ASP A 296 0.74 12.83 -11.27
C ASP A 296 1.61 11.69 -11.84
N LEU A 297 2.08 10.81 -10.98
CA LEU A 297 3.04 9.75 -11.30
C LEU A 297 2.43 8.39 -10.95
N PRO A 298 1.53 7.85 -11.82
CA PRO A 298 0.86 6.57 -11.54
C PRO A 298 1.86 5.42 -11.51
N GLN A 299 1.68 4.52 -10.56
CA GLN A 299 2.41 3.26 -10.48
C GLN A 299 1.86 2.26 -11.50
N VAL A 300 2.66 1.22 -11.76
CA VAL A 300 2.24 0.09 -12.60
C VAL A 300 1.46 -0.94 -11.79
N THR A 301 0.81 -1.89 -12.49
CA THR A 301 0.04 -2.97 -11.84
C THR A 301 0.92 -3.88 -10.99
N SER A 302 2.14 -4.20 -11.46
CA SER A 302 3.08 -4.97 -10.66
C SER A 302 3.59 -4.19 -9.46
N TYR A 303 3.52 -4.78 -8.29
CA TYR A 303 4.19 -4.30 -7.08
C TYR A 303 5.33 -5.25 -6.71
N ASP A 304 6.05 -5.75 -7.71
CA ASP A 304 7.22 -6.63 -7.52
C ASP A 304 8.22 -6.01 -6.54
N TYR A 305 8.40 -4.68 -6.60
CA TYR A 305 9.23 -3.89 -5.69
C TYR A 305 10.72 -4.23 -5.74
N GLY A 306 11.11 -5.25 -6.51
CA GLY A 306 12.41 -5.88 -6.39
C GLY A 306 12.57 -6.56 -5.02
N ALA A 307 11.51 -7.16 -4.51
CA ALA A 307 11.43 -7.79 -3.20
C ALA A 307 12.25 -9.07 -3.09
N LEU A 308 12.27 -9.69 -1.89
CA LEU A 308 12.95 -10.96 -1.67
C LEU A 308 12.27 -12.13 -2.38
N LEU A 309 10.94 -12.08 -2.50
CA LEU A 309 10.19 -12.96 -3.40
C LEU A 309 9.77 -12.16 -4.63
N ASN A 310 9.92 -12.74 -5.82
CA ASN A 310 9.39 -12.13 -7.04
C ASN A 310 7.85 -12.12 -7.03
N GLU A 311 7.22 -11.45 -7.99
CA GLU A 311 5.76 -11.31 -8.04
C GLU A 311 5.00 -12.65 -8.02
N GLN A 312 5.61 -13.73 -8.49
CA GLN A 312 5.05 -15.08 -8.41
C GLN A 312 5.21 -15.75 -7.04
N GLY A 313 6.06 -15.20 -6.18
CA GLY A 313 6.37 -15.71 -4.84
C GLY A 313 7.61 -16.61 -4.77
N ASN A 314 8.40 -16.73 -5.83
CA ASN A 314 9.65 -17.48 -5.82
C ASN A 314 10.81 -16.65 -5.23
N PRO A 315 11.72 -17.26 -4.45
CA PRO A 315 12.91 -16.61 -3.93
C PRO A 315 13.78 -16.01 -5.03
N THR A 316 14.28 -14.81 -4.81
CA THR A 316 15.22 -14.10 -5.67
C THR A 316 16.66 -14.27 -5.17
N GLU A 317 17.63 -13.72 -5.89
CA GLU A 317 19.02 -13.67 -5.44
C GLU A 317 19.17 -12.92 -4.12
N LYS A 318 18.35 -11.90 -3.88
CA LYS A 318 18.29 -11.16 -2.61
C LYS A 318 17.88 -12.05 -1.43
N TYR A 319 16.90 -12.93 -1.65
CA TYR A 319 16.49 -13.91 -0.63
C TYR A 319 17.69 -14.77 -0.21
N TYR A 320 18.40 -15.34 -1.17
CA TYR A 320 19.55 -16.22 -0.89
C TYR A 320 20.74 -15.47 -0.29
N ALA A 321 20.98 -14.22 -0.67
CA ALA A 321 22.00 -13.39 -0.05
C ALA A 321 21.71 -13.13 1.43
N ILE A 322 20.45 -12.77 1.77
CA ILE A 322 20.03 -12.60 3.16
C ILE A 322 20.03 -13.93 3.91
N GLN A 323 19.59 -15.04 3.31
CA GLN A 323 19.66 -16.36 3.93
C GLN A 323 21.09 -16.73 4.33
N LYS A 324 22.05 -16.50 3.44
CA LYS A 324 23.48 -16.71 3.72
C LYS A 324 23.99 -15.83 4.85
N MET A 325 23.60 -14.56 4.86
CA MET A 325 23.95 -13.60 5.92
C MET A 325 23.37 -14.06 7.26
N MET A 326 22.08 -14.43 7.29
CA MET A 326 21.42 -14.95 8.49
C MET A 326 22.11 -16.22 9.02
N ALA A 327 22.43 -17.18 8.16
CA ALA A 327 23.15 -18.39 8.54
C ALA A 327 24.53 -18.12 9.15
N THR A 328 25.17 -17.05 8.68
CA THR A 328 26.53 -16.68 9.12
C THR A 328 26.53 -15.97 10.47
N TYR A 329 25.65 -14.99 10.65
CA TYR A 329 25.70 -14.06 11.78
C TYR A 329 24.62 -14.31 12.83
N TYR A 330 23.51 -14.99 12.48
CA TYR A 330 22.34 -15.21 13.34
C TYR A 330 21.87 -16.68 13.34
N PRO A 331 22.78 -17.64 13.66
CA PRO A 331 22.47 -19.08 13.60
C PRO A 331 21.40 -19.52 14.60
N GLU A 332 21.08 -18.71 15.60
CA GLU A 332 19.97 -18.91 16.54
C GLU A 332 18.58 -18.80 15.91
N TYR A 333 18.48 -18.21 14.70
CA TYR A 333 17.27 -18.18 13.89
C TYR A 333 17.38 -19.20 12.75
N PRO A 334 16.91 -20.43 12.96
CA PRO A 334 17.16 -21.52 12.01
C PRO A 334 16.42 -21.29 10.69
N GLN A 335 17.17 -21.44 9.59
CA GLN A 335 16.62 -21.38 8.25
C GLN A 335 16.18 -22.76 7.77
N GLN A 336 15.31 -22.77 6.78
CA GLN A 336 14.81 -23.94 6.07
C GLN A 336 14.92 -23.73 4.56
N GLU A 337 14.77 -24.79 3.79
CA GLU A 337 14.68 -24.69 2.34
C GLU A 337 13.38 -23.96 1.97
N PRO A 338 13.45 -22.93 1.09
CA PRO A 338 12.26 -22.25 0.63
C PRO A 338 11.42 -23.12 -0.29
N LEU A 339 10.13 -22.87 -0.33
CA LEU A 339 9.24 -23.46 -1.32
C LEU A 339 9.44 -22.75 -2.66
N ILE A 340 9.50 -23.52 -3.72
CA ILE A 340 9.63 -23.06 -5.10
C ILE A 340 8.37 -23.47 -5.87
N LYS A 341 7.77 -22.53 -6.58
CA LYS A 341 6.70 -22.80 -7.53
C LYS A 341 7.30 -23.17 -8.89
N GLU A 342 6.73 -24.18 -9.50
CA GLU A 342 7.04 -24.49 -10.89
C GLU A 342 6.49 -23.39 -11.81
N CYS A 343 7.31 -22.95 -12.75
CA CYS A 343 6.89 -22.03 -13.80
C CYS A 343 6.50 -22.83 -15.05
N LEU A 344 5.44 -22.38 -15.72
CA LEU A 344 5.11 -22.93 -17.03
C LEU A 344 6.25 -22.66 -18.00
N PRO A 345 6.66 -23.66 -18.80
CA PRO A 345 7.64 -23.44 -19.84
C PRO A 345 7.12 -22.45 -20.89
N GLU A 346 8.03 -21.79 -21.56
CA GLU A 346 7.69 -20.92 -22.69
C GLU A 346 6.89 -21.72 -23.72
N GLN A 347 5.76 -21.18 -24.15
CA GLN A 347 4.90 -21.83 -25.14
C GLN A 347 4.19 -20.78 -26.02
N THR A 348 3.95 -21.17 -27.26
CA THR A 348 3.20 -20.35 -28.20
C THR A 348 1.72 -20.64 -28.07
N LEU A 349 0.93 -19.61 -27.81
CA LEU A 349 -0.53 -19.69 -27.71
C LEU A 349 -1.16 -19.13 -28.97
N GLN A 350 -2.26 -19.76 -29.41
CA GLN A 350 -3.08 -19.25 -30.51
C GLN A 350 -4.31 -18.54 -29.95
N LEU A 351 -4.56 -17.31 -30.46
CA LEU A 351 -5.81 -16.62 -30.13
C LEU A 351 -6.98 -17.33 -30.80
N VAL A 352 -7.91 -17.81 -29.99
CA VAL A 352 -9.13 -18.53 -30.47
C VAL A 352 -10.33 -17.61 -30.62
N ALA A 353 -10.33 -16.45 -29.95
CA ALA A 353 -11.40 -15.45 -30.03
C ALA A 353 -10.85 -14.04 -29.84
N LYS A 354 -11.48 -13.07 -30.46
CA LYS A 354 -11.16 -11.63 -30.33
C LYS A 354 -12.43 -10.81 -30.43
N THR A 355 -12.58 -9.80 -29.60
CA THR A 355 -13.65 -8.81 -29.71
C THR A 355 -13.09 -7.40 -29.54
N SER A 356 -13.82 -6.38 -30.01
CA SER A 356 -13.43 -4.99 -29.80
C SER A 356 -14.10 -4.41 -28.55
N LEU A 357 -13.44 -3.48 -27.87
CA LEU A 357 -14.02 -2.77 -26.73
C LEU A 357 -15.29 -2.01 -27.16
N PHE A 358 -15.20 -1.18 -28.19
CA PHE A 358 -16.32 -0.36 -28.67
C PHE A 358 -17.51 -1.22 -29.17
N GLY A 359 -17.25 -2.39 -29.74
CA GLY A 359 -18.31 -3.30 -30.18
C GLY A 359 -19.03 -4.03 -29.02
N ASN A 360 -18.60 -3.84 -27.75
CA ASN A 360 -19.20 -4.49 -26.57
C ASN A 360 -19.58 -3.50 -25.47
N LEU A 361 -19.61 -2.21 -25.74
CA LEU A 361 -19.93 -1.20 -24.72
C LEU A 361 -21.27 -1.46 -24.04
N ASP A 362 -22.29 -1.84 -24.77
CA ASP A 362 -23.64 -2.15 -24.24
C ASP A 362 -23.62 -3.28 -23.18
N ASN A 363 -22.59 -4.13 -23.20
CA ASN A 363 -22.44 -5.23 -22.24
C ASN A 363 -21.47 -4.88 -21.09
N LEU A 364 -20.69 -3.81 -21.22
CA LEU A 364 -19.59 -3.48 -20.31
C LEU A 364 -19.84 -2.21 -19.49
N ALA A 365 -20.69 -1.30 -20.00
CA ALA A 365 -20.86 0.02 -19.41
C ALA A 365 -22.34 0.31 -19.14
N GLN A 366 -22.60 1.09 -18.09
CA GLN A 366 -23.86 1.80 -17.92
C GLN A 366 -23.74 3.15 -18.59
N VAL A 367 -24.82 3.59 -19.25
CA VAL A 367 -24.84 4.89 -19.93
C VAL A 367 -25.59 5.89 -19.06
N GLU A 368 -24.91 6.94 -18.69
CA GLU A 368 -25.48 8.13 -18.05
C GLU A 368 -25.47 9.28 -19.04
N THR A 369 -26.42 10.19 -18.96
CA THR A 369 -26.50 11.36 -19.83
C THR A 369 -26.48 12.63 -18.98
N SER A 370 -25.51 13.48 -19.21
CA SER A 370 -25.32 14.74 -18.52
C SER A 370 -25.06 15.89 -19.47
N LEU A 371 -25.19 17.12 -19.00
CA LEU A 371 -24.91 18.32 -19.80
C LEU A 371 -23.38 18.56 -19.93
N TYR A 372 -22.62 18.15 -18.92
CA TYR A 372 -21.16 18.26 -18.85
C TYR A 372 -20.57 16.92 -18.43
N PRO A 373 -19.31 16.63 -18.77
CA PRO A 373 -18.61 15.47 -18.26
C PRO A 373 -18.61 15.45 -16.71
N GLU A 374 -19.10 14.38 -16.13
CA GLU A 374 -19.09 14.16 -14.69
C GLU A 374 -17.85 13.38 -14.28
N LYS A 375 -17.41 13.54 -13.04
CA LYS A 375 -16.27 12.81 -12.50
C LYS A 375 -16.64 11.36 -12.19
N MET A 376 -15.60 10.52 -12.10
CA MET A 376 -15.74 9.09 -11.78
C MET A 376 -16.48 8.88 -10.46
N GLU A 377 -16.13 9.66 -9.44
CA GLU A 377 -16.73 9.60 -8.11
C GLU A 377 -18.21 10.00 -8.13
N GLU A 378 -18.57 11.06 -8.88
CA GLU A 378 -19.96 11.51 -9.03
C GLU A 378 -20.86 10.46 -9.68
N LEU A 379 -20.25 9.57 -10.50
CA LEU A 379 -20.92 8.42 -11.11
C LEU A 379 -20.88 7.16 -10.23
N GLY A 380 -20.36 7.25 -9.00
CA GLY A 380 -20.22 6.13 -8.07
C GLY A 380 -19.23 5.06 -8.56
N GLN A 381 -18.35 5.40 -9.49
CA GLN A 381 -17.28 4.53 -9.98
C GLN A 381 -15.96 4.94 -9.33
N THR A 382 -15.34 4.04 -8.61
CA THR A 382 -14.14 4.33 -7.84
C THR A 382 -12.83 3.91 -8.53
N THR A 383 -12.92 3.09 -9.58
CA THR A 383 -11.76 2.57 -10.31
C THR A 383 -12.10 2.26 -11.77
N GLY A 384 -11.07 2.13 -12.61
CA GLY A 384 -11.23 1.66 -14.00
C GLY A 384 -11.16 2.78 -15.04
N TYR A 385 -12.12 2.82 -15.94
CA TYR A 385 -12.16 3.75 -17.07
C TYR A 385 -13.54 4.38 -17.21
N LEU A 386 -13.57 5.66 -17.59
CA LEU A 386 -14.76 6.31 -18.12
C LEU A 386 -14.62 6.54 -19.61
N LEU A 387 -15.72 6.39 -20.34
CA LEU A 387 -15.83 6.77 -21.75
C LEU A 387 -16.83 7.93 -21.84
N TYR A 388 -16.32 9.09 -22.24
CA TYR A 388 -17.16 10.23 -22.58
C TYR A 388 -17.44 10.20 -24.07
N GLU A 389 -18.69 10.38 -24.46
CA GLU A 389 -19.12 10.39 -25.85
C GLU A 389 -19.99 11.59 -26.11
N THR A 390 -19.73 12.30 -27.21
CA THR A 390 -20.54 13.44 -27.65
C THR A 390 -20.54 13.53 -29.17
N ASP A 391 -21.63 14.05 -29.74
CA ASP A 391 -21.70 14.41 -31.15
C ASP A 391 -21.06 15.78 -31.35
N LEU A 392 -20.17 15.87 -32.34
CA LEU A 392 -19.53 17.11 -32.76
C LEU A 392 -19.97 17.45 -34.19
N GLU A 393 -20.32 18.71 -34.41
CA GLU A 393 -20.48 19.26 -35.78
C GLU A 393 -19.25 20.11 -36.08
N LEU A 394 -18.43 19.62 -37.02
CA LEU A 394 -17.23 20.33 -37.43
C LEU A 394 -17.56 21.23 -38.62
N ASP A 395 -17.59 22.56 -38.40
CA ASP A 395 -17.97 23.55 -39.40
C ASP A 395 -16.77 24.05 -40.22
N ALA A 396 -15.56 23.89 -39.73
CA ALA A 396 -14.33 24.33 -40.34
C ALA A 396 -13.50 23.16 -40.89
N GLU A 397 -12.54 23.46 -41.80
CA GLU A 397 -11.58 22.47 -42.31
C GLU A 397 -10.68 21.93 -41.16
N GLU A 398 -10.48 22.72 -40.12
CA GLU A 398 -9.69 22.38 -38.96
C GLU A 398 -10.30 23.05 -37.72
N GLU A 399 -10.60 22.26 -36.69
CA GLU A 399 -11.13 22.75 -35.42
C GLU A 399 -10.23 22.36 -34.26
N ARG A 400 -10.26 23.19 -33.22
CA ARG A 400 -9.47 22.98 -32.00
C ARG A 400 -10.27 22.27 -30.95
N LEU A 401 -9.77 21.13 -30.52
CA LEU A 401 -10.24 20.39 -29.36
C LEU A 401 -9.24 20.50 -28.21
N ARG A 402 -9.72 20.65 -26.98
CA ARG A 402 -8.89 20.59 -25.80
C ARG A 402 -9.63 19.83 -24.70
N VAL A 403 -8.95 18.88 -24.07
CA VAL A 403 -9.41 18.22 -22.84
C VAL A 403 -8.98 19.07 -21.66
N ILE A 404 -9.92 19.43 -20.80
CA ILE A 404 -9.67 20.25 -19.60
C ILE A 404 -9.88 19.36 -18.39
N ASP A 405 -8.95 19.44 -17.42
CA ASP A 405 -9.00 18.75 -16.13
C ASP A 405 -9.07 17.21 -16.21
N GLY A 406 -8.64 16.60 -17.32
CA GLY A 406 -8.51 15.14 -17.41
C GLY A 406 -7.37 14.60 -16.55
N ARG A 407 -7.53 13.37 -16.03
CA ARG A 407 -6.58 12.60 -15.22
C ARG A 407 -6.60 11.14 -15.65
N ASP A 408 -5.55 10.39 -15.57
CA ASP A 408 -4.10 10.67 -15.70
C ASP A 408 -3.70 10.62 -17.17
N ARG A 409 -4.47 9.87 -17.96
CA ARG A 409 -4.21 9.56 -19.37
C ARG A 409 -5.52 9.53 -20.16
N VAL A 410 -5.58 10.34 -21.20
CA VAL A 410 -6.75 10.49 -22.08
C VAL A 410 -6.42 9.92 -23.45
N GLN A 411 -7.30 9.07 -23.96
CA GLN A 411 -7.28 8.61 -25.36
C GLN A 411 -8.47 9.22 -26.10
N ILE A 412 -8.21 9.87 -27.21
CA ILE A 412 -9.21 10.60 -27.99
C ILE A 412 -9.46 9.85 -29.30
N TYR A 413 -10.73 9.64 -29.59
CA TYR A 413 -11.20 8.95 -30.77
C TYR A 413 -12.19 9.82 -31.52
N LEU A 414 -12.19 9.73 -32.84
CA LEU A 414 -13.19 10.30 -33.74
C LEU A 414 -13.73 9.15 -34.59
N ASP A 415 -15.04 8.93 -34.56
CA ASP A 415 -15.69 7.79 -35.27
C ASP A 415 -14.95 6.46 -35.05
N ASP A 416 -14.67 6.13 -33.79
CA ASP A 416 -13.93 4.93 -33.37
C ASP A 416 -12.45 4.87 -33.81
N ARG A 417 -11.93 5.91 -34.45
CA ARG A 417 -10.52 6.00 -34.82
C ARG A 417 -9.72 6.76 -33.77
N HIS A 418 -8.69 6.14 -33.23
CA HIS A 418 -7.76 6.80 -32.32
C HIS A 418 -7.03 7.94 -33.02
N VAL A 419 -7.13 9.16 -32.49
CA VAL A 419 -6.51 10.36 -33.05
C VAL A 419 -5.40 10.92 -32.18
N ALA A 420 -5.50 10.78 -30.85
CA ALA A 420 -4.47 11.24 -29.92
C ALA A 420 -4.50 10.47 -28.62
N THR A 421 -3.37 10.47 -27.92
CA THR A 421 -3.24 10.13 -26.52
C THR A 421 -2.54 11.28 -25.84
N GLN A 422 -3.11 11.79 -24.76
CA GLN A 422 -2.49 12.78 -23.88
C GLN A 422 -2.23 12.17 -22.50
N TYR A 423 -1.06 12.43 -21.95
CA TYR A 423 -0.63 11.89 -20.66
C TYR A 423 0.03 12.99 -19.82
N GLN A 424 -0.37 13.11 -18.57
CA GLN A 424 0.17 14.09 -17.61
C GLN A 424 0.15 15.53 -18.16
N THR A 425 1.34 16.12 -18.40
CA THR A 425 1.49 17.50 -18.87
C THR A 425 0.98 17.74 -20.28
N GLU A 426 0.76 16.70 -21.07
CA GLU A 426 0.17 16.79 -22.42
C GLU A 426 -1.34 17.03 -22.34
N ILE A 427 -2.00 16.68 -21.21
CA ILE A 427 -3.44 16.91 -21.03
C ILE A 427 -3.69 18.42 -20.96
N GLY A 428 -4.59 18.89 -21.83
CA GLY A 428 -4.87 20.31 -21.98
C GLY A 428 -4.11 20.98 -23.14
N GLU A 429 -3.21 20.27 -23.84
CA GLU A 429 -2.67 20.75 -25.10
C GLU A 429 -3.73 20.78 -26.19
N ASP A 430 -3.60 21.74 -27.11
CA ASP A 430 -4.51 21.88 -28.23
C ASP A 430 -4.34 20.73 -29.22
N LEU A 431 -5.43 20.08 -29.57
CA LEU A 431 -5.52 19.11 -30.64
C LEU A 431 -6.29 19.71 -31.81
N PHE A 432 -5.72 19.69 -32.99
CA PHE A 432 -6.37 20.17 -34.17
C PHE A 432 -6.97 19.01 -34.98
N ILE A 433 -8.29 19.01 -35.10
CA ILE A 433 -9.06 17.97 -35.77
C ILE A 433 -9.45 18.45 -37.17
N LYS A 434 -9.24 17.58 -38.18
CA LYS A 434 -9.65 17.82 -39.56
C LYS A 434 -10.78 16.88 -39.93
N GLY A 435 -11.94 17.41 -40.26
CA GLY A 435 -13.09 16.62 -40.63
C GLY A 435 -14.02 17.32 -41.61
N LYS A 436 -14.75 16.53 -42.39
CA LYS A 436 -15.90 17.00 -43.18
C LYS A 436 -17.09 16.21 -42.72
N LYS A 437 -18.02 16.86 -42.02
CA LYS A 437 -19.33 16.39 -41.55
C LYS A 437 -19.34 15.76 -40.14
N LYS A 438 -20.57 15.56 -39.65
CA LYS A 438 -20.95 15.06 -38.36
C LYS A 438 -20.11 13.85 -37.95
N GLU A 439 -19.23 14.05 -37.02
CA GLU A 439 -18.35 13.00 -36.46
C GLU A 439 -18.68 12.84 -34.95
N ILE A 440 -18.65 11.61 -34.45
CA ILE A 440 -18.86 11.29 -33.03
C ILE A 440 -17.51 11.35 -32.33
N GLY A 441 -17.33 12.32 -31.43
CA GLY A 441 -16.15 12.39 -30.59
C GLY A 441 -16.28 11.46 -29.38
N ARG A 442 -15.29 10.60 -29.15
CA ARG A 442 -15.18 9.74 -27.97
C ARG A 442 -13.89 10.00 -27.26
N ALA A 443 -13.95 10.23 -25.96
CA ALA A 443 -12.77 10.31 -25.11
C ALA A 443 -12.87 9.27 -24.01
N SER A 444 -11.83 8.46 -23.85
CA SER A 444 -11.67 7.57 -22.71
C SER A 444 -10.65 8.17 -21.77
N CYS A 445 -11.06 8.43 -20.54
CA CYS A 445 -10.22 8.95 -19.48
C CYS A 445 -10.06 7.90 -18.38
N ARG A 446 -8.83 7.72 -17.93
CA ARG A 446 -8.56 7.04 -16.67
C ARG A 446 -8.37 8.13 -15.64
N GLU A 447 -9.38 8.41 -14.85
CA GLU A 447 -9.30 9.41 -13.80
C GLU A 447 -8.78 8.78 -12.52
N ARG A 448 -7.83 9.47 -11.90
CA ARG A 448 -7.37 9.20 -10.55
C ARG A 448 -7.26 10.52 -9.80
N VAL A 449 -7.77 10.50 -8.65
CA VAL A 449 -7.61 11.62 -7.70
C VAL A 449 -6.27 11.48 -6.96
#